data_87b08068ae8cbdb8f1440d7dd2275228
#
_entry.id   87b08068ae8cbdb8f1440d7dd2275228
#
_cell.length_a   1.000
_cell.length_b   1.000
_cell.length_c   1.000
_cell.angle_alpha   90.00
_cell.angle_beta   90.00
_cell.angle_gamma   90.00
#
_symmetry.space_group_name_H-M   'P 1'
#
loop_
_entity.id
_entity.type
_entity.pdbx_description
1 polymer ?
#
loop_
_entity_poly.entity_id
_entity_poly.type
_entity_poly.pdbx_seq_one_letter_code
_entity_poly.pdbx_strand_id
1 'polypeptide(L)'
;MRYPVGVGRAGRQWEGSSFIDGKHIRPAWAPPPDIAKDNPNLPPVIPGGSPRNPMGAAALTLSGGDYAIHGTNKPGSIGGFVSYGCIRMHNRDIVDLYGRVGIGTPVIVTR
;
A
#
# COMPACT_ATOMS: atom_id res chain seq x y z
N MET A 1 -16.03 5.36 10.36
CA MET A 1 -15.39 5.87 9.13
C MET A 1 -15.01 4.70 8.24
N ARG A 2 -15.24 4.81 6.95
CA ARG A 2 -14.97 3.77 5.97
C ARG A 2 -14.32 4.35 4.72
N TYR A 3 -13.42 3.57 4.12
CA TYR A 3 -12.80 3.92 2.85
C TYR A 3 -12.86 2.73 1.90
N PRO A 4 -13.13 2.95 0.61
CA PRO A 4 -12.96 1.91 -0.39
C PRO A 4 -11.47 1.59 -0.55
N VAL A 5 -11.15 0.33 -0.77
CA VAL A 5 -9.76 -0.13 -0.91
C VAL A 5 -9.60 -1.11 -2.06
N GLY A 6 -8.40 -1.22 -2.58
CA GLY A 6 -7.97 -2.32 -3.42
C GLY A 6 -7.13 -3.29 -2.61
N VAL A 7 -7.34 -4.58 -2.80
CA VAL A 7 -6.71 -5.62 -1.98
C VAL A 7 -5.91 -6.61 -2.83
N GLY A 8 -5.27 -7.56 -2.18
CA GLY A 8 -4.49 -8.60 -2.85
C GLY A 8 -5.33 -9.40 -3.82
N ARG A 9 -4.77 -9.66 -5.01
CA ARG A 9 -5.38 -10.56 -5.99
C ARG A 9 -5.41 -11.99 -5.46
N ALA A 10 -6.14 -12.88 -6.12
CA ALA A 10 -6.25 -14.28 -5.71
C ALA A 10 -4.87 -14.89 -5.46
N GLY A 11 -4.71 -15.57 -4.31
CA GLY A 11 -3.44 -16.11 -3.84
C GLY A 11 -2.50 -15.09 -3.20
N ARG A 12 -2.86 -13.81 -3.17
CA ARG A 12 -2.06 -12.72 -2.58
C ARG A 12 -2.79 -12.00 -1.43
N GLN A 13 -3.95 -12.50 -1.04
CA GLN A 13 -4.69 -11.98 0.11
C GLN A 13 -4.13 -12.56 1.39
N TRP A 14 -4.23 -11.78 2.47
CA TRP A 14 -3.85 -12.20 3.80
C TRP A 14 -4.85 -11.70 4.83
N GLU A 15 -4.83 -12.29 6.00
CA GLU A 15 -5.62 -11.86 7.14
C GLU A 15 -4.80 -12.04 8.42
N GLY A 16 -5.16 -11.30 9.45
CA GLY A 16 -4.46 -11.37 10.72
C GLY A 16 -4.41 -10.03 11.44
N SER A 17 -3.57 -9.98 12.47
CA SER A 17 -3.35 -8.80 13.29
C SER A 17 -1.96 -8.23 13.07
N SER A 18 -1.87 -6.92 13.03
CA SER A 18 -0.64 -6.18 12.87
C SER A 18 -0.77 -4.83 13.59
N PHE A 19 0.23 -3.99 13.47
CA PHE A 19 0.14 -2.58 13.89
C PHE A 19 0.95 -1.71 12.93
N ILE A 20 0.64 -0.43 12.91
CA ILE A 20 1.39 0.54 12.09
C ILE A 20 2.77 0.74 12.72
N ASP A 21 3.83 0.42 11.98
CA ASP A 21 5.20 0.58 12.43
C ASP A 21 5.96 1.71 11.73
N GLY A 22 5.39 2.28 10.68
CA GLY A 22 5.97 3.41 9.97
C GLY A 22 4.93 4.24 9.24
N LYS A 23 5.21 5.55 9.12
CA LYS A 23 4.38 6.50 8.39
C LYS A 23 5.28 7.26 7.41
N HIS A 24 4.93 7.30 6.13
CA HIS A 24 5.76 7.87 5.08
C HIS A 24 4.93 8.74 4.14
N ILE A 25 5.38 9.97 3.91
CA ILE A 25 4.80 10.88 2.92
C ILE A 25 5.58 10.72 1.62
N ARG A 26 4.86 10.53 0.50
CA ARG A 26 5.43 10.37 -0.85
C ARG A 26 6.64 9.44 -0.84
N PRO A 27 6.49 8.18 -0.39
CA PRO A 27 7.63 7.28 -0.27
C PRO A 27 8.19 6.93 -1.65
N ALA A 28 9.51 6.84 -1.75
CA ALA A 28 10.14 6.17 -2.88
C ALA A 28 9.76 4.68 -2.85
N TRP A 29 9.74 4.04 -4.01
CA TRP A 29 9.35 2.65 -4.11
C TRP A 29 10.42 1.83 -4.82
N ALA A 30 10.91 0.81 -4.14
CA ALA A 30 11.76 -0.21 -4.74
C ALA A 30 10.90 -1.46 -4.95
N PRO A 31 10.71 -1.91 -6.22
CA PRO A 31 9.88 -3.08 -6.48
C PRO A 31 10.39 -4.29 -5.71
N PRO A 32 9.51 -5.01 -4.96
CA PRO A 32 9.88 -6.27 -4.34
C PRO A 32 10.31 -7.31 -5.39
N PRO A 33 11.11 -8.34 -5.01
CA PRO A 33 11.64 -9.30 -5.98
C PRO A 33 10.60 -9.99 -6.85
N ASP A 34 9.44 -10.33 -6.32
CA ASP A 34 8.36 -10.96 -7.07
C ASP A 34 7.73 -10.02 -8.11
N ILE A 35 7.57 -8.75 -7.77
CA ILE A 35 7.07 -7.73 -8.69
C ILE A 35 8.12 -7.43 -9.76
N ALA A 36 9.38 -7.30 -9.37
CA ALA A 36 10.48 -7.06 -10.31
C ALA A 36 10.63 -8.21 -11.31
N LYS A 37 10.44 -9.45 -10.87
CA LYS A 37 10.47 -10.64 -11.72
C LYS A 37 9.36 -10.62 -12.78
N ASP A 38 8.15 -10.22 -12.40
CA ASP A 38 7.01 -10.13 -13.30
C ASP A 38 7.12 -8.91 -14.24
N ASN A 39 7.94 -7.92 -13.90
CA ASN A 39 8.07 -6.66 -14.61
C ASN A 39 9.54 -6.26 -14.77
N PRO A 40 10.31 -6.96 -15.62
CA PRO A 40 11.77 -6.80 -15.70
C PRO A 40 12.23 -5.42 -16.18
N ASN A 41 11.34 -4.63 -16.77
CA ASN A 41 11.64 -3.28 -17.25
C ASN A 41 11.47 -2.19 -16.19
N LEU A 42 11.05 -2.54 -14.97
CA LEU A 42 10.93 -1.56 -13.90
C LEU A 42 12.31 -1.08 -13.43
N PRO A 43 12.48 0.24 -13.18
CA PRO A 43 13.71 0.74 -12.59
C PRO A 43 13.88 0.21 -11.15
N PRO A 44 15.12 0.19 -10.62
CA PRO A 44 15.37 -0.28 -9.25
C PRO A 44 14.66 0.51 -8.17
N VAL A 45 14.45 1.81 -8.40
CA VAL A 45 13.75 2.70 -7.48
C VAL A 45 12.94 3.72 -8.29
N ILE A 46 11.71 3.95 -7.87
CA ILE A 46 10.86 5.02 -8.43
C ILE A 46 10.72 6.10 -7.36
N PRO A 47 11.09 7.36 -7.67
CA PRO A 47 11.02 8.45 -6.69
C PRO A 47 9.61 8.69 -6.16
N GLY A 48 9.51 9.15 -4.92
CA GLY A 48 8.26 9.63 -4.35
C GLY A 48 7.69 10.79 -5.15
N GLY A 49 6.36 10.80 -5.33
CA GLY A 49 5.67 11.82 -6.12
C GLY A 49 5.66 11.58 -7.62
N SER A 50 6.39 10.58 -8.13
CA SER A 50 6.33 10.22 -9.54
C SER A 50 4.96 9.64 -9.90
N PRO A 51 4.38 9.99 -11.08
CA PRO A 51 3.15 9.36 -11.57
C PRO A 51 3.28 7.85 -11.78
N ARG A 52 4.51 7.34 -11.87
CA ARG A 52 4.82 5.91 -12.03
C ARG A 52 4.94 5.17 -10.69
N ASN A 53 4.93 5.90 -9.57
CA ASN A 53 5.09 5.30 -8.25
C ASN A 53 3.77 4.75 -7.75
N PRO A 54 3.64 3.43 -7.55
CA PRO A 54 2.39 2.81 -7.13
C PRO A 54 2.03 3.08 -5.67
N MET A 55 2.93 3.62 -4.86
CA MET A 55 2.66 3.93 -3.45
C MET A 55 1.81 5.19 -3.27
N GLY A 56 1.76 6.06 -4.28
CA GLY A 56 0.93 7.25 -4.24
C GLY A 56 1.38 8.29 -3.21
N ALA A 57 0.41 8.95 -2.58
CA ALA A 57 0.64 10.12 -1.75
C ALA A 57 1.25 9.82 -0.38
N ALA A 58 1.00 8.63 0.17
CA ALA A 58 1.50 8.25 1.50
C ALA A 58 1.44 6.74 1.68
N ALA A 59 2.17 6.23 2.68
CA ALA A 59 2.13 4.83 3.06
C ALA A 59 2.20 4.67 4.58
N LEU A 60 1.49 3.67 5.07
CA LEU A 60 1.54 3.18 6.44
C LEU A 60 2.08 1.77 6.39
N THR A 61 3.30 1.56 6.86
CA THR A 61 3.89 0.22 6.89
C THR A 61 3.36 -0.56 8.09
N LEU A 62 3.13 -1.86 7.87
CA LEU A 62 2.59 -2.76 8.90
C LEU A 62 3.70 -3.63 9.48
N SER A 63 3.59 -3.92 10.77
CA SER A 63 4.52 -4.81 11.45
C SER A 63 4.55 -6.19 10.76
N GLY A 64 5.70 -6.83 10.77
CA GLY A 64 5.92 -8.07 10.02
C GLY A 64 6.58 -7.87 8.67
N GLY A 65 6.67 -6.62 8.18
CA GLY A 65 7.60 -6.19 7.16
C GLY A 65 7.16 -6.23 5.71
N ASP A 66 6.13 -7.00 5.35
CA ASP A 66 5.85 -7.27 3.93
C ASP A 66 4.67 -6.48 3.36
N TYR A 67 3.86 -5.87 4.20
CA TYR A 67 2.63 -5.23 3.76
C TYR A 67 2.52 -3.79 4.23
N ALA A 68 1.79 -3.01 3.46
CA ALA A 68 1.51 -1.62 3.76
C ALA A 68 0.09 -1.24 3.33
N ILE A 69 -0.41 -0.18 3.92
CA ILE A 69 -1.61 0.53 3.45
C ILE A 69 -1.09 1.81 2.78
N HIS A 70 -1.41 2.02 1.51
CA HIS A 70 -0.81 3.13 0.77
C HIS A 70 -1.77 3.72 -0.27
N GLY A 71 -1.41 4.87 -0.80
CA GLY A 71 -2.09 5.48 -1.93
C GLY A 71 -1.88 4.70 -3.23
N THR A 72 -2.20 5.30 -4.34
CA THR A 72 -2.09 4.63 -5.64
C THR A 72 -1.81 5.63 -6.76
N ASN A 73 -1.17 5.16 -7.82
CA ASN A 73 -1.09 5.85 -9.09
C ASN A 73 -2.16 5.36 -10.09
N LYS A 74 -3.01 4.42 -9.66
CA LYS A 74 -4.08 3.83 -10.49
C LYS A 74 -5.41 3.86 -9.75
N PRO A 75 -6.10 5.01 -9.72
CA PRO A 75 -7.36 5.14 -8.97
C PRO A 75 -8.43 4.11 -9.35
N GLY A 76 -8.45 3.68 -10.62
CA GLY A 76 -9.39 2.68 -11.09
C GLY A 76 -9.21 1.28 -10.48
N SER A 77 -8.10 1.03 -9.78
CA SER A 77 -7.86 -0.25 -9.10
C SER A 77 -8.55 -0.37 -7.75
N ILE A 78 -9.07 0.75 -7.21
CA ILE A 78 -9.77 0.75 -5.93
C ILE A 78 -11.10 -0.01 -6.06
N GLY A 79 -11.38 -0.87 -5.09
CA GLY A 79 -12.53 -1.77 -5.13
C GLY A 79 -12.21 -3.14 -5.74
N GLY A 80 -11.00 -3.34 -6.28
CA GLY A 80 -10.59 -4.57 -6.94
C GLY A 80 -9.63 -5.43 -6.13
N PHE A 81 -9.30 -6.59 -6.70
CA PHE A 81 -8.35 -7.57 -6.17
C PHE A 81 -7.10 -7.54 -7.06
N VAL A 82 -6.27 -6.53 -6.88
CA VAL A 82 -5.28 -6.13 -7.89
C VAL A 82 -3.85 -6.04 -7.39
N SER A 83 -3.61 -6.11 -6.06
CA SER A 83 -2.28 -5.94 -5.48
C SER A 83 -1.60 -7.28 -5.18
N TYR A 84 -0.34 -7.21 -4.75
CA TYR A 84 0.44 -8.36 -4.26
C TYR A 84 0.28 -8.58 -2.75
N GLY A 85 -0.77 -8.02 -2.12
CA GLY A 85 -1.09 -8.17 -0.71
C GLY A 85 -1.26 -6.86 0.04
N CYS A 86 -0.64 -5.77 -0.44
CA CYS A 86 -0.83 -4.45 0.13
C CYS A 86 -2.26 -3.94 -0.10
N ILE A 87 -2.70 -3.07 0.79
CA ILE A 87 -4.02 -2.45 0.71
C ILE A 87 -3.85 -1.08 0.06
N ARG A 88 -4.53 -0.87 -1.06
CA ARG A 88 -4.50 0.40 -1.80
C ARG A 88 -5.70 1.26 -1.44
N MET A 89 -5.46 2.55 -1.32
CA MET A 89 -6.50 3.56 -1.09
C MET A 89 -6.37 4.69 -2.11
N HIS A 90 -7.47 5.42 -2.35
CA HIS A 90 -7.35 6.70 -3.05
C HIS A 90 -6.38 7.61 -2.30
N ASN A 91 -5.62 8.43 -3.02
CA ASN A 91 -4.61 9.30 -2.40
C ASN A 91 -5.20 10.22 -1.34
N ARG A 92 -6.38 10.81 -1.59
CA ARG A 92 -7.06 11.65 -0.60
C ARG A 92 -7.43 10.87 0.66
N ASP A 93 -7.79 9.60 0.52
CA ASP A 93 -8.20 8.75 1.64
C ASP A 93 -7.02 8.33 2.49
N ILE A 94 -5.89 7.95 1.87
CA ILE A 94 -4.70 7.61 2.65
C ILE A 94 -4.13 8.83 3.39
N VAL A 95 -4.21 10.01 2.80
CA VAL A 95 -3.80 11.25 3.47
C VAL A 95 -4.69 11.53 4.68
N ASP A 96 -6.00 11.34 4.56
CA ASP A 96 -6.93 11.47 5.67
C ASP A 96 -6.64 10.45 6.78
N LEU A 97 -6.50 9.18 6.42
CA LEU A 97 -6.16 8.11 7.36
C LEU A 97 -4.82 8.36 8.04
N TYR A 98 -3.82 8.80 7.28
CA TYR A 98 -2.49 9.14 7.79
C TYR A 98 -2.56 10.14 8.95
N GLY A 99 -3.43 11.13 8.85
CA GLY A 99 -3.63 12.13 9.90
C GLY A 99 -4.41 11.62 11.12
N ARG A 100 -5.07 10.47 11.01
CA ARG A 100 -5.93 9.92 12.08
C ARG A 100 -5.28 8.83 12.91
N VAL A 101 -4.20 8.23 12.43
CA VAL A 101 -3.54 7.10 13.09
C VAL A 101 -2.09 7.44 13.39
N GLY A 102 -1.50 6.68 14.31
CA GLY A 102 -0.10 6.83 14.68
C GLY A 102 0.64 5.50 14.67
N ILE A 103 1.95 5.57 14.88
CA ILE A 103 2.79 4.39 15.10
C ILE A 103 2.21 3.61 16.29
N GLY A 104 2.06 2.31 16.13
CA GLY A 104 1.48 1.43 17.15
C GLY A 104 -0.03 1.23 17.04
N THR A 105 -0.73 1.97 16.18
CA THR A 105 -2.17 1.75 15.97
C THR A 105 -2.42 0.32 15.50
N PRO A 106 -3.30 -0.43 16.20
CA PRO A 106 -3.62 -1.81 15.80
C PRO A 106 -4.33 -1.87 14.45
N VAL A 107 -3.99 -2.88 13.67
CA VAL A 107 -4.64 -3.17 12.39
C VAL A 107 -5.06 -4.62 12.37
N ILE A 108 -6.34 -4.85 12.11
CA ILE A 108 -6.88 -6.20 11.97
C ILE A 108 -7.41 -6.34 10.55
N VAL A 109 -6.88 -7.34 9.84
CA VAL A 109 -7.30 -7.64 8.47
C VAL A 109 -8.16 -8.88 8.48
N THR A 110 -9.37 -8.75 7.97
CA THR A 110 -10.33 -9.84 7.87
C THR A 110 -10.77 -10.02 6.43
N ARG A 111 -11.26 -11.19 6.14
CA ARG A 111 -11.88 -11.47 4.84
C ARG A 111 -13.36 -11.20 4.84
#